data_a5e2464e9dd9084a485e3d78f1eb11e5
#
_entry.id   a5e2464e9dd9084a485e3d78f1eb11e5
#
_cell.length_a   1.000
_cell.length_b   1.000
_cell.length_c   1.000
_cell.angle_alpha   90.00
_cell.angle_beta   90.00
_cell.angle_gamma   90.00
#
_symmetry.space_group_name_H-M   'P 1'
#
loop_
_entity.id
_entity.type
_entity.pdbx_description
1 polymer ?
#
loop_
_entity_poly.entity_id
_entity_poly.type
_entity_poly.pdbx_seq_one_letter_code
_entity_poly.pdbx_strand_id
1 'polypeptide(L)'
;MAQHPAGAWDLSWIGNLAGATDRAVFDWPTSAEPTDPVVMELAARYLDNCAAAYAPGSYTAIAVLNIRTTAIAAGMTDAAWSRYALGAKYNVKDPATQEPAMRNPFWSRGARTAVVAGIPTLEELVKRGSIVLVCDFAMGHLSTRLAKKLGRTADEVHADLRRSLVPGAYAVPSGIFGLARTQNAGCALVRM
;
A
#
# COMPACT_ATOMS: atom_id res chain seq x y z
N MET A 1 18.51 4.35 13.58
CA MET A 1 17.06 4.40 13.37
C MET A 1 16.48 5.41 14.34
N ALA A 2 15.81 6.44 13.87
CA ALA A 2 15.12 7.37 14.75
C ALA A 2 14.00 6.61 15.50
N GLN A 3 14.04 6.65 16.83
CA GLN A 3 12.97 6.12 17.66
C GLN A 3 11.79 7.11 17.57
N HIS A 4 10.66 6.67 17.07
CA HIS A 4 9.44 7.48 17.13
C HIS A 4 8.93 7.49 18.58
N PRO A 5 8.47 8.65 19.07
CA PRO A 5 7.88 8.72 20.40
C PRO A 5 6.63 7.83 20.48
N ALA A 6 6.33 7.35 21.69
CA ALA A 6 5.10 6.59 21.93
C ALA A 6 3.87 7.44 21.52
N GLY A 7 2.93 6.83 20.79
CA GLY A 7 1.75 7.53 20.25
C GLY A 7 1.95 8.21 18.89
N ALA A 8 3.12 8.08 18.26
CA ALA A 8 3.40 8.68 16.93
C ALA A 8 2.68 7.98 15.75
N TRP A 9 1.90 6.94 16.02
CA TRP A 9 1.25 6.13 15.00
C TRP A 9 -0.26 6.27 15.05
N ASP A 10 -0.87 6.52 13.89
CA ASP A 10 -2.32 6.43 13.77
C ASP A 10 -2.72 4.95 13.70
N LEU A 11 -3.34 4.47 14.78
CA LEU A 11 -3.84 3.11 14.92
C LEU A 11 -5.37 3.04 14.83
N SER A 12 -6.04 4.11 14.41
CA SER A 12 -7.51 4.18 14.27
C SER A 12 -8.06 3.10 13.35
N TRP A 13 -7.26 2.67 12.35
CA TRP A 13 -7.62 1.59 11.43
C TRP A 13 -7.93 0.25 12.14
N ILE A 14 -7.38 0.01 13.33
CA ILE A 14 -7.66 -1.21 14.11
C ILE A 14 -9.12 -1.21 14.58
N GLY A 15 -9.64 -0.04 14.98
CA GLY A 15 -11.04 0.11 15.37
C GLY A 15 -12.02 -0.21 14.22
N ASN A 16 -11.64 0.15 13.00
CA ASN A 16 -12.45 -0.14 11.82
C ASN A 16 -12.60 -1.65 11.57
N LEU A 17 -11.60 -2.46 11.95
CA LEU A 17 -11.68 -3.92 11.81
C LEU A 17 -12.65 -4.56 12.80
N ALA A 18 -12.84 -3.98 13.99
CA ALA A 18 -13.66 -4.58 15.04
C ALA A 18 -15.13 -4.74 14.63
N GLY A 19 -15.66 -3.86 13.78
CA GLY A 19 -17.04 -3.91 13.29
C GLY A 19 -17.25 -4.81 12.07
N ALA A 20 -16.20 -5.36 11.48
CA ALA A 20 -16.32 -6.18 10.29
C ALA A 20 -16.68 -7.64 10.64
N THR A 21 -17.61 -8.23 9.88
CA THR A 21 -17.97 -9.65 9.99
C THR A 21 -16.87 -10.51 9.37
N ASP A 22 -16.39 -10.09 8.20
CA ASP A 22 -15.36 -10.77 7.43
C ASP A 22 -14.17 -9.86 7.22
N ARG A 23 -12.96 -10.34 7.48
CA ARG A 23 -11.75 -9.56 7.35
C ARG A 23 -10.57 -10.42 6.92
N ALA A 24 -9.83 -9.93 5.95
CA ALA A 24 -8.62 -10.59 5.46
C ALA A 24 -7.50 -9.57 5.30
N VAL A 25 -6.27 -9.98 5.60
CA VAL A 25 -5.06 -9.21 5.31
C VAL A 25 -4.30 -9.87 4.16
N PHE A 26 -4.03 -9.07 3.15
CA PHE A 26 -3.28 -9.42 1.96
C PHE A 26 -1.86 -8.90 2.14
N ASP A 27 -0.91 -9.81 2.33
CA ASP A 27 0.50 -9.44 2.48
C ASP A 27 1.11 -9.14 1.12
N TRP A 28 1.61 -7.93 0.95
CA TRP A 28 2.26 -7.47 -0.27
C TRP A 28 3.76 -7.22 -0.02
N PRO A 29 4.58 -8.26 0.04
CA PRO A 29 6.01 -8.11 0.31
C PRO A 29 6.80 -7.71 -0.93
N THR A 30 6.36 -8.05 -2.10
CA THR A 30 7.09 -8.21 -3.35
C THR A 30 8.57 -8.46 -3.17
N SER A 31 9.02 -9.48 -3.81
CA SER A 31 10.42 -9.83 -3.78
C SER A 31 11.19 -9.21 -4.96
N ALA A 32 10.71 -9.27 -6.16
CA ALA A 32 11.47 -8.93 -7.35
C ALA A 32 10.80 -7.86 -8.22
N GLU A 33 9.48 -7.82 -8.27
CA GLU A 33 8.74 -6.88 -9.13
C GLU A 33 7.67 -6.17 -8.32
N PRO A 34 7.86 -4.87 -8.00
CA PRO A 34 6.84 -4.08 -7.30
C PRO A 34 5.59 -3.84 -8.16
N THR A 35 5.57 -4.42 -9.36
CA THR A 35 4.57 -4.20 -10.40
C THR A 35 3.50 -5.28 -10.45
N ASP A 36 3.57 -6.30 -9.58
CA ASP A 36 2.55 -7.34 -9.58
C ASP A 36 1.29 -6.89 -8.83
N PRO A 37 0.23 -6.52 -9.55
CA PRO A 37 -1.02 -6.06 -8.97
C PRO A 37 -1.92 -7.20 -8.49
N VAL A 38 -1.48 -8.45 -8.51
CA VAL A 38 -2.28 -9.63 -8.10
C VAL A 38 -2.85 -9.46 -6.71
N VAL A 39 -2.12 -8.83 -5.78
CA VAL A 39 -2.64 -8.54 -4.44
C VAL A 39 -3.91 -7.68 -4.48
N MET A 40 -3.95 -6.68 -5.35
CA MET A 40 -5.14 -5.82 -5.50
C MET A 40 -6.30 -6.57 -6.13
N GLU A 41 -6.02 -7.44 -7.10
CA GLU A 41 -7.01 -8.32 -7.71
C GLU A 41 -7.60 -9.29 -6.69
N LEU A 42 -6.75 -9.94 -5.88
CA LEU A 42 -7.20 -10.86 -4.85
C LEU A 42 -8.03 -10.17 -3.76
N ALA A 43 -7.63 -8.96 -3.34
CA ALA A 43 -8.39 -8.17 -2.38
C ALA A 43 -9.77 -7.80 -2.92
N ALA A 44 -9.85 -7.39 -4.21
CA ALA A 44 -11.13 -7.10 -4.84
C ALA A 44 -12.00 -8.35 -4.98
N ARG A 45 -11.42 -9.46 -5.43
CA ARG A 45 -12.10 -10.74 -5.57
C ARG A 45 -12.64 -11.23 -4.23
N TYR A 46 -11.89 -11.07 -3.15
CA TYR A 46 -12.36 -11.37 -1.80
C TYR A 46 -13.61 -10.56 -1.45
N LEU A 47 -13.58 -9.24 -1.66
CA LEU A 47 -14.74 -8.38 -1.40
C LEU A 47 -15.96 -8.73 -2.28
N ASP A 48 -15.72 -9.07 -3.54
CA ASP A 48 -16.77 -9.50 -4.48
C ASP A 48 -17.39 -10.84 -4.08
N ASN A 49 -16.57 -11.78 -3.63
CA ASN A 49 -17.03 -13.08 -3.14
C ASN A 49 -17.86 -12.95 -1.87
N CYS A 50 -17.46 -12.07 -0.93
CA CYS A 50 -18.30 -11.77 0.25
C CYS A 50 -19.65 -11.17 -0.19
N ALA A 51 -19.65 -10.24 -1.14
CA ALA A 51 -20.87 -9.64 -1.66
C ALA A 51 -21.79 -10.67 -2.36
N ALA A 52 -21.21 -11.68 -3.00
CA ALA A 52 -21.97 -12.74 -3.65
C ALA A 52 -22.48 -13.81 -2.67
N ALA A 53 -21.74 -14.05 -1.57
CA ALA A 53 -22.07 -15.09 -0.62
C ALA A 53 -23.11 -14.70 0.43
N TYR A 54 -23.20 -13.41 0.76
CA TYR A 54 -24.04 -12.91 1.82
C TYR A 54 -25.17 -12.01 1.31
N ALA A 55 -26.28 -12.00 2.04
CA ALA A 55 -27.38 -11.07 1.73
C ALA A 55 -26.95 -9.61 1.96
N PRO A 56 -27.39 -8.66 1.10
CA PRO A 56 -27.08 -7.25 1.28
C PRO A 56 -27.43 -6.75 2.69
N GLY A 57 -26.49 -6.06 3.34
CA GLY A 57 -26.66 -5.51 4.68
C GLY A 57 -26.49 -6.52 5.84
N SER A 58 -26.29 -7.81 5.57
CA SER A 58 -26.07 -8.84 6.60
C SER A 58 -24.59 -9.02 6.96
N TYR A 59 -23.67 -8.39 6.25
CA TYR A 59 -22.22 -8.51 6.43
C TYR A 59 -21.51 -7.19 6.21
N THR A 60 -20.29 -7.11 6.73
CA THR A 60 -19.30 -6.07 6.42
C THR A 60 -17.98 -6.76 6.17
N ALA A 61 -17.43 -6.64 4.97
CA ALA A 61 -16.15 -7.23 4.60
C ALA A 61 -15.08 -6.16 4.47
N ILE A 62 -13.90 -6.41 5.07
CA ILE A 62 -12.75 -5.51 4.97
C ILE A 62 -11.53 -6.28 4.46
N ALA A 63 -10.95 -5.78 3.38
CA ALA A 63 -9.64 -6.20 2.90
C ALA A 63 -8.57 -5.24 3.41
N VAL A 64 -7.53 -5.75 4.06
CA VAL A 64 -6.35 -4.98 4.47
C VAL A 64 -5.21 -5.31 3.52
N LEU A 65 -4.62 -4.30 2.87
CA LEU A 65 -3.43 -4.46 2.04
C LEU A 65 -2.21 -4.04 2.86
N ASN A 66 -1.35 -4.99 3.21
CA ASN A 66 -0.14 -4.73 3.99
C ASN A 66 1.08 -4.59 3.06
N ILE A 67 1.40 -3.34 2.70
CA ILE A 67 2.44 -2.99 1.73
C ILE A 67 3.79 -2.87 2.44
N ARG A 68 4.76 -3.70 2.07
CA ARG A 68 6.10 -3.71 2.69
C ARG A 68 7.22 -3.94 1.67
N THR A 69 8.45 -3.84 2.10
CA THR A 69 9.67 -4.00 1.30
C THR A 69 9.68 -3.12 0.04
N THR A 70 9.80 -3.66 -1.15
CA THR A 70 9.83 -2.88 -2.40
C THR A 70 8.45 -2.41 -2.86
N ALA A 71 7.37 -3.05 -2.40
CA ALA A 71 6.00 -2.65 -2.74
C ALA A 71 5.60 -1.28 -2.19
N ILE A 72 6.34 -0.71 -1.23
CA ILE A 72 5.99 0.59 -0.62
C ILE A 72 5.79 1.71 -1.65
N ALA A 73 6.38 1.61 -2.84
CA ALA A 73 6.15 2.55 -3.92
C ALA A 73 4.66 2.64 -4.32
N ALA A 74 3.90 1.55 -4.24
CA ALA A 74 2.46 1.55 -4.53
C ALA A 74 1.67 2.42 -3.56
N GLY A 75 2.14 2.56 -2.32
CA GLY A 75 1.53 3.44 -1.31
C GLY A 75 1.90 4.92 -1.41
N MET A 76 2.67 5.36 -2.44
CA MET A 76 3.14 6.73 -2.58
C MET A 76 2.31 7.51 -3.60
N THR A 77 2.17 8.83 -3.37
CA THR A 77 1.50 9.75 -4.30
C THR A 77 2.27 9.93 -5.61
N ASP A 78 1.59 10.40 -6.66
CA ASP A 78 2.19 10.79 -7.94
C ASP A 78 3.36 11.78 -7.75
N ALA A 79 3.20 12.72 -6.83
CA ALA A 79 4.26 13.70 -6.53
C ALA A 79 5.54 13.04 -6.00
N ALA A 80 5.42 11.99 -5.17
CA ALA A 80 6.57 11.22 -4.71
C ALA A 80 7.16 10.37 -5.85
N TRP A 81 6.33 9.78 -6.71
CA TRP A 81 6.78 9.03 -7.89
C TRP A 81 7.65 9.87 -8.80
N SER A 82 7.18 11.08 -9.13
CA SER A 82 7.97 12.04 -9.92
C SER A 82 9.23 12.49 -9.21
N ARG A 83 9.10 12.98 -7.97
CA ARG A 83 10.21 13.56 -7.18
C ARG A 83 11.36 12.58 -6.96
N TYR A 84 11.06 11.34 -6.71
CA TYR A 84 12.03 10.30 -6.37
C TYR A 84 12.34 9.33 -7.51
N ALA A 85 11.81 9.61 -8.70
CA ALA A 85 11.96 8.76 -9.89
C ALA A 85 11.68 7.28 -9.58
N LEU A 86 10.55 7.01 -8.87
CA LEU A 86 10.23 5.66 -8.40
C LEU A 86 10.01 4.69 -9.56
N GLY A 87 9.48 5.17 -10.70
CA GLY A 87 9.36 4.35 -11.92
C GLY A 87 10.70 3.82 -12.40
N ALA A 88 11.70 4.70 -12.51
CA ALA A 88 13.05 4.28 -12.88
C ALA A 88 13.69 3.37 -11.83
N LYS A 89 13.48 3.69 -10.54
CA LYS A 89 14.03 2.90 -9.44
C LYS A 89 13.53 1.46 -9.39
N TYR A 90 12.26 1.25 -9.69
CA TYR A 90 11.60 -0.04 -9.62
C TYR A 90 11.31 -0.66 -10.99
N ASN A 91 11.90 -0.09 -12.04
CA ASN A 91 11.71 -0.53 -13.44
C ASN A 91 10.22 -0.60 -13.86
N VAL A 92 9.42 0.34 -13.36
CA VAL A 92 8.02 0.50 -13.74
C VAL A 92 7.93 1.49 -14.89
N LYS A 93 7.43 1.05 -16.03
CA LYS A 93 7.30 1.88 -17.22
C LYS A 93 5.88 2.41 -17.38
N ASP A 94 5.79 3.63 -17.89
CA ASP A 94 4.56 4.14 -18.46
C ASP A 94 4.29 3.41 -19.78
N PRO A 95 3.11 2.81 -20.00
CA PRO A 95 2.88 1.98 -21.17
C PRO A 95 2.72 2.79 -22.46
N ALA A 96 2.28 4.05 -22.35
CA ALA A 96 2.08 4.89 -23.52
C ALA A 96 3.41 5.36 -24.08
N THR A 97 4.37 5.67 -23.21
CA THR A 97 5.67 6.24 -23.59
C THR A 97 6.83 5.25 -23.56
N GLN A 98 6.65 4.12 -22.83
CA GLN A 98 7.71 3.15 -22.49
C GLN A 98 8.86 3.72 -21.65
N GLU A 99 8.74 4.98 -21.22
CA GLU A 99 9.65 5.64 -20.30
C GLU A 99 9.33 5.28 -18.85
N PRO A 100 10.26 5.50 -17.90
CA PRO A 100 9.98 5.28 -16.48
C PRO A 100 8.75 6.04 -16.02
N ALA A 101 7.83 5.37 -15.34
CA ALA A 101 6.57 5.96 -14.89
C ALA A 101 6.83 7.11 -13.90
N MET A 102 6.27 8.28 -14.20
CA MET A 102 6.34 9.48 -13.35
C MET A 102 5.15 9.62 -12.42
N ARG A 103 4.16 8.74 -12.53
CA ARG A 103 2.94 8.69 -11.73
C ARG A 103 2.76 7.30 -11.16
N ASN A 104 2.04 7.20 -10.04
CA ASN A 104 1.76 5.92 -9.40
C ASN A 104 0.72 5.11 -10.21
N PRO A 105 1.10 4.03 -10.88
CA PRO A 105 0.18 3.25 -11.69
C PRO A 105 -0.78 2.38 -10.86
N PHE A 106 -0.54 2.25 -9.55
CA PHE A 106 -1.37 1.44 -8.65
C PHE A 106 -2.49 2.26 -8.00
N TRP A 107 -2.32 3.60 -7.91
CA TRP A 107 -3.27 4.43 -7.19
C TRP A 107 -4.55 4.70 -7.96
N SER A 108 -4.49 5.26 -9.16
CA SER A 108 -5.68 5.67 -9.90
C SER A 108 -5.67 5.21 -11.36
N ARG A 109 -6.85 5.13 -11.98
CA ARG A 109 -6.98 4.69 -13.38
C ARG A 109 -6.26 5.59 -14.37
N GLY A 110 -6.18 6.89 -14.12
CA GLY A 110 -5.55 7.85 -15.01
C GLY A 110 -4.02 7.72 -15.10
N ALA A 111 -3.39 6.96 -14.20
CA ALA A 111 -1.95 6.68 -14.21
C ALA A 111 -1.63 5.24 -14.66
N ARG A 112 -2.65 4.47 -15.00
CA ARG A 112 -2.50 3.03 -15.27
C ARG A 112 -1.87 2.71 -16.61
N THR A 113 -1.13 1.64 -16.55
CA THR A 113 -0.59 0.94 -17.69
C THR A 113 -1.61 -0.08 -18.24
N ALA A 114 -1.51 -0.43 -19.52
CA ALA A 114 -2.33 -1.49 -20.11
C ALA A 114 -2.15 -2.84 -19.40
N VAL A 115 -1.00 -3.07 -18.77
CA VAL A 115 -0.67 -4.31 -18.04
C VAL A 115 -1.56 -4.53 -16.82
N VAL A 116 -2.07 -3.45 -16.22
CA VAL A 116 -2.98 -3.53 -15.07
C VAL A 116 -4.44 -3.19 -15.43
N ALA A 117 -4.78 -3.14 -16.72
CA ALA A 117 -6.16 -2.96 -17.16
C ALA A 117 -7.04 -4.11 -16.63
N GLY A 118 -8.18 -3.74 -16.04
CA GLY A 118 -9.11 -4.73 -15.45
C GLY A 118 -8.89 -5.03 -13.96
N ILE A 119 -7.69 -4.75 -13.41
CA ILE A 119 -7.45 -4.88 -11.98
C ILE A 119 -7.92 -3.60 -11.25
N PRO A 120 -8.61 -3.68 -10.11
CA PRO A 120 -9.01 -2.49 -9.35
C PRO A 120 -7.80 -1.71 -8.85
N THR A 121 -7.92 -0.39 -8.76
CA THR A 121 -6.88 0.48 -8.20
C THR A 121 -6.93 0.48 -6.67
N LEU A 122 -5.83 0.93 -6.02
CA LEU A 122 -5.85 1.16 -4.57
C LEU A 122 -6.93 2.20 -4.19
N GLU A 123 -7.13 3.24 -5.01
CA GLU A 123 -8.18 4.22 -4.79
C GLU A 123 -9.58 3.58 -4.78
N GLU A 124 -9.84 2.67 -5.72
CA GLU A 124 -11.12 1.94 -5.79
C GLU A 124 -11.29 1.01 -4.60
N LEU A 125 -10.24 0.32 -4.17
CA LEU A 125 -10.27 -0.52 -2.98
C LEU A 125 -10.50 0.30 -1.70
N VAL A 126 -9.83 1.44 -1.55
CA VAL A 126 -10.06 2.37 -0.43
C VAL A 126 -11.50 2.88 -0.41
N LYS A 127 -12.07 3.25 -1.57
CA LYS A 127 -13.49 3.63 -1.69
C LYS A 127 -14.46 2.50 -1.31
N ARG A 128 -14.04 1.25 -1.42
CA ARG A 128 -14.79 0.07 -0.98
C ARG A 128 -14.57 -0.27 0.51
N GLY A 129 -13.87 0.58 1.27
CA GLY A 129 -13.59 0.40 2.69
C GLY A 129 -12.35 -0.43 2.99
N SER A 130 -11.50 -0.73 2.00
CA SER A 130 -10.22 -1.40 2.25
C SER A 130 -9.25 -0.50 3.01
N ILE A 131 -8.41 -1.11 3.85
CA ILE A 131 -7.38 -0.44 4.63
C ILE A 131 -6.03 -0.69 3.98
N VAL A 132 -5.26 0.38 3.75
CA VAL A 132 -3.91 0.30 3.18
C VAL A 132 -2.89 0.62 4.27
N LEU A 133 -2.03 -0.34 4.59
CA LEU A 133 -0.94 -0.21 5.56
C LEU A 133 0.39 -0.14 4.82
N VAL A 134 1.22 0.85 5.13
CA VAL A 134 2.53 1.05 4.49
C VAL A 134 3.65 0.96 5.53
N CYS A 135 4.60 0.08 5.28
CA CYS A 135 5.73 -0.21 6.17
C CYS A 135 6.71 0.97 6.29
N ASP A 136 6.74 1.64 7.45
CA ASP A 136 7.65 2.74 7.72
C ASP A 136 9.13 2.31 7.78
N PHE A 137 9.40 1.13 8.31
CA PHE A 137 10.74 0.55 8.29
C PHE A 137 11.31 0.45 6.87
N ALA A 138 10.49 0.02 5.91
CA ALA A 138 10.90 -0.04 4.51
C ALA A 138 11.04 1.36 3.88
N MET A 139 10.21 2.34 4.29
CA MET A 139 10.39 3.75 3.90
C MET A 139 11.73 4.31 4.41
N GLY A 140 12.15 3.97 5.62
CA GLY A 140 13.46 4.34 6.17
C GLY A 140 14.63 3.79 5.34
N HIS A 141 14.55 2.56 4.88
CA HIS A 141 15.55 2.00 3.95
C HIS A 141 15.54 2.68 2.59
N LEU A 142 14.35 3.00 2.07
CA LEU A 142 14.22 3.75 0.81
C LEU A 142 14.82 5.14 0.97
N SER A 143 14.51 5.85 2.06
CA SER A 143 15.00 7.20 2.32
C SER A 143 16.52 7.27 2.38
N THR A 144 17.18 6.32 3.05
CA THR A 144 18.65 6.24 3.11
C THR A 144 19.28 6.15 1.71
N ARG A 145 18.68 5.34 0.84
CA ARG A 145 19.16 5.19 -0.55
C ARG A 145 18.92 6.42 -1.41
N LEU A 146 17.77 7.09 -1.24
CA LEU A 146 17.42 8.30 -1.99
C LEU A 146 18.22 9.51 -1.52
N ALA A 147 18.42 9.67 -0.22
CA ALA A 147 19.14 10.76 0.40
C ALA A 147 20.55 10.93 -0.20
N LYS A 148 21.29 9.82 -0.35
CA LYS A 148 22.61 9.82 -0.95
C LYS A 148 22.62 10.37 -2.39
N LYS A 149 21.59 10.07 -3.18
CA LYS A 149 21.48 10.56 -4.57
C LYS A 149 21.07 12.03 -4.64
N LEU A 150 20.35 12.53 -3.65
CA LEU A 150 19.73 13.85 -3.64
C LEU A 150 20.55 14.89 -2.85
N GLY A 151 21.65 14.49 -2.19
CA GLY A 151 22.41 15.38 -1.32
C GLY A 151 21.59 15.88 -0.12
N ARG A 152 20.61 15.08 0.35
CA ARG A 152 19.74 15.37 1.49
C ARG A 152 20.03 14.41 2.63
N THR A 153 19.51 14.70 3.82
CA THR A 153 19.56 13.74 4.94
C THR A 153 18.51 12.65 4.78
N ALA A 154 18.79 11.47 5.34
CA ALA A 154 17.84 10.37 5.33
C ALA A 154 16.56 10.72 6.07
N ASP A 155 16.65 11.49 7.17
CA ASP A 155 15.51 11.89 7.99
C ASP A 155 14.58 12.86 7.24
N GLU A 156 15.12 13.82 6.49
CA GLU A 156 14.32 14.72 5.65
C GLU A 156 13.56 13.95 4.56
N VAL A 157 14.23 13.01 3.90
CA VAL A 157 13.60 12.19 2.85
C VAL A 157 12.56 11.25 3.46
N HIS A 158 12.83 10.68 4.63
CA HIS A 158 11.88 9.81 5.34
C HIS A 158 10.61 10.58 5.75
N ALA A 159 10.79 11.75 6.36
CA ALA A 159 9.66 12.61 6.72
C ALA A 159 8.83 13.02 5.50
N ASP A 160 9.48 13.27 4.36
CA ASP A 160 8.78 13.59 3.11
C ASP A 160 8.02 12.38 2.53
N LEU A 161 8.61 11.18 2.55
CA LEU A 161 7.92 9.94 2.14
C LEU A 161 6.68 9.66 3.01
N ARG A 162 6.78 9.85 4.33
CA ARG A 162 5.62 9.69 5.23
C ARG A 162 4.47 10.64 4.92
N ARG A 163 4.76 11.88 4.54
CA ARG A 163 3.74 12.85 4.11
C ARG A 163 3.21 12.60 2.70
N SER A 164 3.90 11.78 1.94
CA SER A 164 3.59 11.47 0.55
C SER A 164 2.86 10.14 0.38
N LEU A 165 2.23 9.62 1.42
CA LEU A 165 1.36 8.46 1.29
C LEU A 165 0.10 8.81 0.50
N VAL A 166 -0.43 7.84 -0.25
CA VAL A 166 -1.73 8.00 -0.93
C VAL A 166 -2.85 8.25 0.09
N PRO A 167 -3.91 8.97 -0.28
CA PRO A 167 -5.03 9.25 0.62
C PRO A 167 -5.62 7.97 1.24
N GLY A 168 -5.86 7.98 2.54
CA GLY A 168 -6.43 6.83 3.26
C GLY A 168 -5.43 5.70 3.59
N ALA A 169 -4.14 5.86 3.26
CA ALA A 169 -3.13 4.91 3.70
C ALA A 169 -2.55 5.29 5.07
N TYR A 170 -2.24 4.29 5.87
CA TYR A 170 -1.66 4.40 7.20
C TYR A 170 -0.19 3.96 7.21
N ALA A 171 0.70 4.79 7.74
CA ALA A 171 2.05 4.34 8.06
C ALA A 171 1.99 3.45 9.30
N VAL A 172 2.62 2.28 9.23
CA VAL A 172 2.78 1.37 10.38
C VAL A 172 4.26 1.17 10.68
N PRO A 173 4.66 0.94 11.95
CA PRO A 173 6.08 0.80 12.35
C PRO A 173 6.87 -0.15 11.45
N SER A 174 6.26 -1.30 11.14
CA SER A 174 6.80 -2.24 10.15
C SER A 174 5.67 -3.06 9.54
N GLY A 175 5.91 -3.67 8.38
CA GLY A 175 4.95 -4.58 7.77
C GLY A 175 4.66 -5.82 8.64
N ILE A 176 5.65 -6.28 9.44
CA ILE A 176 5.46 -7.38 10.42
C ILE A 176 4.49 -6.93 11.52
N PHE A 177 4.63 -5.69 12.01
CA PHE A 177 3.69 -5.12 12.97
C PHE A 177 2.27 -5.06 12.38
N GLY A 178 2.14 -4.58 11.14
CA GLY A 178 0.86 -4.53 10.44
C GLY A 178 0.19 -5.91 10.37
N LEU A 179 0.94 -6.94 9.94
CA LEU A 179 0.44 -8.32 9.88
C LEU A 179 0.02 -8.85 11.25
N ALA A 180 0.87 -8.68 12.27
CA ALA A 180 0.55 -9.16 13.62
C ALA A 180 -0.70 -8.49 14.18
N ARG A 181 -0.83 -7.16 14.00
CA ARG A 181 -2.00 -6.42 14.51
C ARG A 181 -3.28 -6.77 13.77
N THR A 182 -3.24 -6.96 12.45
CA THR A 182 -4.42 -7.38 11.68
C THR A 182 -4.86 -8.80 12.05
N GLN A 183 -3.92 -9.74 12.22
CA GLN A 183 -4.24 -11.11 12.65
C GLN A 183 -4.81 -11.13 14.08
N ASN A 184 -4.24 -10.35 15.00
CA ASN A 184 -4.79 -10.20 16.36
C ASN A 184 -6.19 -9.56 16.36
N ALA A 185 -6.52 -8.77 15.35
CA ALA A 185 -7.87 -8.24 15.13
C ALA A 185 -8.78 -9.22 14.38
N GLY A 186 -8.36 -10.47 14.17
CA GLY A 186 -9.14 -11.54 13.57
C GLY A 186 -9.10 -11.59 12.03
N CYS A 187 -8.16 -10.92 11.37
CA CYS A 187 -8.02 -11.05 9.92
C CYS A 187 -7.43 -12.42 9.53
N ALA A 188 -8.05 -13.08 8.55
CA ALA A 188 -7.41 -14.20 7.86
C ALA A 188 -6.21 -13.69 7.05
N LEU A 189 -5.07 -14.41 7.10
CA LEU A 189 -3.88 -14.05 6.33
C LEU A 189 -3.92 -14.71 4.94
N VAL A 190 -3.86 -13.88 3.91
CA VAL A 190 -3.70 -14.32 2.52
C VAL A 190 -2.27 -14.03 2.07
N ARG A 191 -1.54 -15.06 1.72
CA ARG A 191 -0.18 -15.00 1.14
C ARG A 191 -0.22 -15.50 -0.29
N MET A 192 0.66 -14.93 -1.11
CA MET A 192 0.97 -15.41 -2.46
C MET A 192 2.35 -16.03 -2.48
#